data_1b7a4f81c8316322ebd3ee66fe92f310
#
_entry.id   1b7a4f81c8316322ebd3ee66fe92f310
#
_cell.length_a   1.000
_cell.length_b   1.000
_cell.length_c   1.000
_cell.angle_alpha   90.00
_cell.angle_beta   90.00
_cell.angle_gamma   90.00
#
_symmetry.space_group_name_H-M   'P 1'
#
loop_
_entity.id
_entity.type
_entity.pdbx_description
1 polymer ?
#
loop_
_entity_poly.entity_id
_entity_poly.type
_entity_poly.pdbx_seq_one_letter_code
_entity_poly.pdbx_strand_id
1 'polypeptide(L)'
;MIPSPNSPLIEVALTKMKKAIVCCELAPGEKLKVAELSKTYGLSSSPIREALNRLTQDGVVEASDNKGFRVAPISTTDFRDITRMRCLLECEALGDAIKYGDDVWEADVLGAFHRLNLIEKKLGSGVLVLDDEWSSRHKGFHFALFAACPSPLMLKMIDSLFDRAER
;
A
#
# COMPACT_ATOMS: atom_id res chain seq x y z
N MET A 1 6.33 -20.60 -21.56
CA MET A 1 5.19 -20.81 -20.67
C MET A 1 4.95 -19.50 -19.96
N ILE A 2 3.85 -18.81 -20.26
CA ILE A 2 3.49 -17.54 -19.59
C ILE A 2 3.01 -17.94 -18.19
N PRO A 3 3.60 -17.39 -17.10
CA PRO A 3 3.12 -17.70 -15.74
C PRO A 3 1.65 -17.27 -15.60
N SER A 4 0.87 -18.08 -14.89
CA SER A 4 -0.48 -17.69 -14.51
C SER A 4 -0.45 -16.34 -13.77
N PRO A 5 -1.42 -15.42 -13.98
CA PRO A 5 -1.45 -14.13 -13.32
C PRO A 5 -1.45 -14.21 -11.78
N ASN A 6 -1.75 -15.36 -11.20
CA ASN A 6 -1.69 -15.64 -9.76
C ASN A 6 -0.51 -16.56 -9.39
N SER A 7 0.61 -16.55 -10.13
CA SER A 7 1.79 -17.30 -9.72
C SER A 7 2.33 -16.81 -8.38
N PRO A 8 2.63 -17.71 -7.41
CA PRO A 8 3.21 -17.34 -6.12
C PRO A 8 4.45 -16.44 -6.24
N LEU A 9 5.25 -16.61 -7.28
CA LEU A 9 6.45 -15.80 -7.53
C LEU A 9 6.12 -14.36 -7.93
N ILE A 10 5.00 -14.13 -8.62
CA ILE A 10 4.53 -12.79 -8.96
C ILE A 10 4.08 -12.06 -7.69
N GLU A 11 3.32 -12.73 -6.83
CA GLU A 11 2.86 -12.16 -5.56
C GLU A 11 4.03 -11.84 -4.61
N VAL A 12 5.04 -12.70 -4.56
CA VAL A 12 6.28 -12.45 -3.80
C VAL A 12 7.01 -11.21 -4.36
N ALA A 13 7.16 -11.10 -5.68
CA ALA A 13 7.78 -9.95 -6.32
C ALA A 13 6.99 -8.66 -6.05
N LEU A 14 5.67 -8.71 -6.22
CA LEU A 14 4.75 -7.60 -6.01
C LEU A 14 4.85 -7.07 -4.57
N THR A 15 4.72 -7.95 -3.58
CA THR A 15 4.78 -7.58 -2.15
C THR A 15 6.11 -6.95 -1.78
N LYS A 16 7.23 -7.56 -2.20
CA LYS A 16 8.57 -7.04 -1.90
C LYS A 16 8.82 -5.68 -2.54
N MET A 17 8.49 -5.53 -3.83
CA MET A 17 8.71 -4.27 -4.54
C MET A 17 7.76 -3.17 -4.05
N LYS A 18 6.50 -3.50 -3.76
CA LYS A 18 5.54 -2.56 -3.19
C LYS A 18 6.04 -2.02 -1.86
N LYS A 19 6.50 -2.91 -0.97
CA LYS A 19 7.11 -2.52 0.30
C LYS A 19 8.32 -1.60 0.09
N ALA A 20 9.26 -1.97 -0.76
CA ALA A 20 10.46 -1.17 -1.02
C ALA A 20 10.14 0.24 -1.58
N ILE A 21 9.06 0.36 -2.36
CA ILE A 21 8.57 1.66 -2.88
C ILE A 21 7.92 2.48 -1.75
N VAL A 22 7.06 1.87 -0.93
CA VAL A 22 6.37 2.57 0.17
C VAL A 22 7.36 3.04 1.23
N CYS A 23 8.36 2.21 1.57
CA CYS A 23 9.42 2.58 2.51
C CYS A 23 10.52 3.47 1.88
N CYS A 24 10.36 3.91 0.63
CA CYS A 24 11.35 4.73 -0.11
C CYS A 24 12.74 4.09 -0.23
N GLU A 25 12.88 2.77 -0.06
CA GLU A 25 14.11 2.01 -0.41
C GLU A 25 14.38 2.09 -1.91
N LEU A 26 13.30 2.05 -2.72
CA LEU A 26 13.29 2.44 -4.12
C LEU A 26 12.75 3.88 -4.20
N ALA A 27 13.64 4.83 -4.44
CA ALA A 27 13.34 6.25 -4.30
C ALA A 27 12.33 6.75 -5.36
N PRO A 28 11.48 7.75 -5.03
CA PRO A 28 10.61 8.40 -6.00
C PRO A 28 11.38 8.89 -7.23
N GLY A 29 10.90 8.56 -8.42
CA GLY A 29 11.55 8.86 -9.69
C GLY A 29 12.71 7.94 -10.06
N GLU A 30 13.08 6.98 -9.23
CA GLU A 30 14.15 6.03 -9.52
C GLU A 30 13.81 5.11 -10.69
N LYS A 31 14.80 4.85 -11.55
CA LYS A 31 14.65 3.93 -12.68
C LYS A 31 14.74 2.49 -12.23
N LEU A 32 13.71 1.70 -12.51
CA LEU A 32 13.60 0.31 -12.14
C LEU A 32 14.11 -0.59 -13.28
N LYS A 33 15.30 -1.15 -13.11
CA LYS A 33 15.90 -2.05 -14.09
C LYS A 33 15.56 -3.50 -13.74
N VAL A 34 14.81 -4.17 -14.61
CA VAL A 34 14.37 -5.55 -14.42
C VAL A 34 15.54 -6.49 -14.09
N ALA A 35 16.69 -6.33 -14.74
CA ALA A 35 17.85 -7.18 -14.50
C ALA A 35 18.44 -7.01 -13.08
N GLU A 36 18.44 -5.77 -12.55
CA GLU A 36 18.90 -5.48 -11.19
C GLU A 36 17.90 -6.02 -10.15
N LEU A 37 16.62 -5.76 -10.34
CA LEU A 37 15.56 -6.29 -9.47
C LEU A 37 15.51 -7.82 -9.47
N SER A 38 15.76 -8.47 -10.63
CA SER A 38 15.86 -9.92 -10.72
C SER A 38 16.97 -10.47 -9.83
N LYS A 39 18.14 -9.82 -9.81
CA LYS A 39 19.26 -10.18 -8.93
C LYS A 39 18.93 -9.95 -7.46
N THR A 40 18.40 -8.78 -7.14
CA THR A 40 18.07 -8.37 -5.75
C THR A 40 17.06 -9.31 -5.11
N TYR A 41 16.01 -9.68 -5.85
CA TYR A 41 14.93 -10.51 -5.31
C TYR A 41 15.11 -12.02 -5.58
N GLY A 42 16.13 -12.43 -6.35
CA GLY A 42 16.37 -13.84 -6.69
C GLY A 42 15.28 -14.43 -7.58
N LEU A 43 14.64 -13.62 -8.43
CA LEU A 43 13.54 -14.01 -9.30
C LEU A 43 13.90 -13.80 -10.77
N SER A 44 13.31 -14.61 -11.67
CA SER A 44 13.48 -14.39 -13.11
C SER A 44 12.79 -13.11 -13.58
N SER A 45 13.14 -12.63 -14.78
CA SER A 45 12.64 -11.36 -15.32
C SER A 45 11.12 -11.34 -15.57
N SER A 46 10.50 -12.52 -15.79
CA SER A 46 9.06 -12.60 -16.07
C SER A 46 8.19 -12.18 -14.87
N PRO A 47 8.30 -12.78 -13.67
CA PRO A 47 7.53 -12.35 -12.52
C PRO A 47 7.85 -10.90 -12.09
N ILE A 48 9.09 -10.43 -12.26
CA ILE A 48 9.45 -9.03 -11.98
C ILE A 48 8.71 -8.08 -12.92
N ARG A 49 8.67 -8.35 -14.25
CA ARG A 49 7.94 -7.51 -15.21
C ARG A 49 6.44 -7.50 -14.91
N GLU A 50 5.86 -8.65 -14.61
CA GLU A 50 4.43 -8.75 -14.28
C GLU A 50 4.09 -7.96 -13.02
N ALA A 51 4.90 -8.07 -11.98
CA ALA A 51 4.72 -7.30 -10.76
C ALA A 51 4.87 -5.79 -11.02
N LEU A 52 5.83 -5.35 -11.84
CA LEU A 52 5.98 -3.95 -12.24
C LEU A 52 4.76 -3.44 -13.02
N ASN A 53 4.19 -4.26 -13.91
CA ASN A 53 2.96 -3.90 -14.63
C ASN A 53 1.78 -3.69 -13.67
N ARG A 54 1.62 -4.54 -12.65
CA ARG A 54 0.59 -4.37 -11.63
C ARG A 54 0.82 -3.11 -10.77
N LEU A 55 2.07 -2.85 -10.37
CA LEU A 55 2.42 -1.63 -9.66
C LEU A 55 2.19 -0.36 -10.50
N THR A 56 2.23 -0.50 -11.84
CA THR A 56 1.85 0.59 -12.74
C THR A 56 0.32 0.82 -12.71
N GLN A 57 -0.48 -0.24 -12.63
CA GLN A 57 -1.93 -0.13 -12.46
C GLN A 57 -2.30 0.50 -11.10
N ASP A 58 -1.52 0.21 -10.07
CA ASP A 58 -1.67 0.82 -8.73
C ASP A 58 -1.16 2.28 -8.68
N GLY A 59 -0.51 2.77 -9.75
CA GLY A 59 -0.02 4.15 -9.86
C GLY A 59 1.22 4.47 -9.00
N VAL A 60 1.90 3.46 -8.48
CA VAL A 60 3.16 3.63 -7.71
C VAL A 60 4.41 3.44 -8.58
N VAL A 61 4.24 2.91 -9.79
CA VAL A 61 5.25 2.79 -10.84
C VAL A 61 4.71 3.42 -12.11
N GLU A 62 5.58 4.04 -12.89
CA GLU A 62 5.32 4.52 -14.24
C GLU A 62 6.02 3.64 -15.26
N ALA A 63 5.29 3.24 -16.30
CA ALA A 63 5.87 2.60 -17.48
C ALA A 63 5.99 3.65 -18.59
N SER A 64 7.14 3.72 -19.24
CA SER A 64 7.35 4.58 -20.41
C SER A 64 7.70 3.74 -21.61
N ASP A 65 7.08 4.04 -22.76
CA ASP A 65 7.40 3.41 -24.03
C ASP A 65 8.91 3.55 -24.30
N ASN A 66 9.58 2.42 -24.51
CA ASN A 66 11.03 2.32 -24.74
C ASN A 66 11.97 2.78 -23.60
N LYS A 67 11.48 3.25 -22.43
CA LYS A 67 12.32 3.68 -21.30
C LYS A 67 12.26 2.77 -20.09
N GLY A 68 11.40 1.74 -20.10
CA GLY A 68 11.23 0.78 -19.02
C GLY A 68 10.34 1.33 -17.89
N PHE A 69 10.65 0.96 -16.64
CA PHE A 69 9.88 1.29 -15.45
C PHE A 69 10.62 2.31 -14.58
N ARG A 70 9.83 3.11 -13.86
CA ARG A 70 10.33 4.09 -12.88
C ARG A 70 9.36 4.15 -11.70
N VAL A 71 9.87 4.35 -10.48
CA VAL A 71 9.01 4.70 -9.35
C VAL A 71 8.29 6.01 -9.66
N ALA A 72 6.99 6.07 -9.45
CA ALA A 72 6.22 7.28 -9.70
C ALA A 72 6.77 8.44 -8.84
N PRO A 73 6.97 9.63 -9.40
CA PRO A 73 7.43 10.78 -8.63
C PRO A 73 6.39 11.18 -7.57
N ILE A 74 6.83 11.92 -6.58
CA ILE A 74 5.96 12.51 -5.56
C ILE A 74 5.94 14.01 -5.76
N SER A 75 4.75 14.61 -5.76
CA SER A 75 4.58 16.05 -5.75
C SER A 75 3.63 16.48 -4.63
N THR A 76 3.78 17.71 -4.13
CA THR A 76 2.84 18.26 -3.14
C THR A 76 1.42 18.40 -3.69
N THR A 77 1.27 18.58 -4.98
CA THR A 77 -0.02 18.64 -5.66
C THR A 77 -0.69 17.27 -5.66
N ASP A 78 0.04 16.22 -6.05
CA ASP A 78 -0.47 14.83 -6.03
C ASP A 78 -0.81 14.38 -4.62
N PHE A 79 0.06 14.72 -3.64
CA PHE A 79 -0.19 14.39 -2.24
C PHE A 79 -1.50 15.02 -1.72
N ARG A 80 -1.74 16.29 -2.04
CA ARG A 80 -3.00 16.97 -1.65
C ARG A 80 -4.21 16.34 -2.32
N ASP A 81 -4.10 15.97 -3.58
CA ASP A 81 -5.21 15.36 -4.33
C ASP A 81 -5.50 13.95 -3.80
N ILE A 82 -4.46 13.13 -3.58
CA ILE A 82 -4.58 11.81 -2.95
C ILE A 82 -5.24 11.93 -1.57
N THR A 83 -4.79 12.87 -0.73
CA THR A 83 -5.35 13.09 0.61
C THR A 83 -6.81 13.47 0.54
N ARG A 84 -7.19 14.35 -0.39
CA ARG A 84 -8.58 14.74 -0.60
C ARG A 84 -9.45 13.55 -0.99
N MET A 85 -8.99 12.73 -1.93
CA MET A 85 -9.72 11.53 -2.37
C MET A 85 -9.83 10.49 -1.26
N ARG A 86 -8.76 10.30 -0.47
CA ARG A 86 -8.79 9.42 0.70
C ARG A 86 -9.86 9.88 1.69
N CYS A 87 -9.85 11.16 2.08
CA CYS A 87 -10.86 11.69 3.00
C CYS A 87 -12.29 11.42 2.52
N LEU A 88 -12.57 11.64 1.23
CA LEU A 88 -13.91 11.40 0.67
C LEU A 88 -14.31 9.93 0.77
N LEU A 89 -13.44 9.02 0.35
CA LEU A 89 -13.75 7.59 0.32
C LEU A 89 -13.74 6.97 1.72
N GLU A 90 -12.77 7.32 2.56
CA GLU A 90 -12.66 6.79 3.92
C GLU A 90 -13.83 7.25 4.81
N CYS A 91 -14.28 8.52 4.68
CA CYS A 91 -15.46 9.00 5.41
C CYS A 91 -16.74 8.28 4.99
N GLU A 92 -16.93 8.06 3.69
CA GLU A 92 -18.08 7.32 3.17
C GLU A 92 -18.05 5.85 3.62
N ALA A 93 -16.89 5.20 3.47
CA ALA A 93 -16.71 3.81 3.91
C ALA A 93 -16.91 3.64 5.43
N LEU A 94 -16.46 4.63 6.24
CA LEU A 94 -16.69 4.64 7.68
C LEU A 94 -18.19 4.82 8.01
N GLY A 95 -18.89 5.71 7.30
CA GLY A 95 -20.33 5.88 7.46
C GLY A 95 -21.09 4.58 7.18
N ASP A 96 -20.72 3.88 6.12
CA ASP A 96 -21.26 2.55 5.82
C ASP A 96 -20.89 1.52 6.91
N ALA A 97 -19.66 1.51 7.38
CA ALA A 97 -19.22 0.57 8.40
C ALA A 97 -19.97 0.78 9.74
N ILE A 98 -20.22 2.01 10.14
CA ILE A 98 -21.04 2.33 11.32
C ILE A 98 -22.48 1.82 11.15
N LYS A 99 -23.01 1.87 9.93
CA LYS A 99 -24.39 1.43 9.63
C LYS A 99 -24.54 -0.09 9.58
N TYR A 100 -23.54 -0.80 9.09
CA TYR A 100 -23.60 -2.22 8.78
C TYR A 100 -22.74 -3.09 9.70
N GLY A 101 -21.87 -2.48 10.53
CA GLY A 101 -21.03 -3.17 11.49
C GLY A 101 -21.83 -3.83 12.61
N ASP A 102 -21.26 -4.88 13.16
CA ASP A 102 -21.77 -5.63 14.29
C ASP A 102 -20.78 -5.57 15.49
N ASP A 103 -21.14 -6.25 16.59
CA ASP A 103 -20.32 -6.32 17.79
C ASP A 103 -18.91 -6.89 17.51
N VAL A 104 -18.79 -7.79 16.51
CA VAL A 104 -17.50 -8.36 16.10
C VAL A 104 -16.63 -7.30 15.43
N TRP A 105 -17.21 -6.52 14.52
CA TRP A 105 -16.53 -5.39 13.90
C TRP A 105 -16.07 -4.37 14.94
N GLU A 106 -16.92 -4.00 15.92
CA GLU A 106 -16.54 -3.06 16.99
C GLU A 106 -15.35 -3.60 17.80
N ALA A 107 -15.38 -4.89 18.17
CA ALA A 107 -14.29 -5.54 18.89
C ALA A 107 -12.98 -5.53 18.08
N ASP A 108 -13.05 -5.75 16.77
CA ASP A 108 -11.90 -5.73 15.86
C ASP A 108 -11.29 -4.31 15.75
N VAL A 109 -12.12 -3.27 15.69
CA VAL A 109 -11.68 -1.86 15.72
C VAL A 109 -10.96 -1.55 17.01
N LEU A 110 -11.53 -1.91 18.17
CA LEU A 110 -10.89 -1.72 19.48
C LEU A 110 -9.57 -2.48 19.58
N GLY A 111 -9.52 -3.71 19.09
CA GLY A 111 -8.31 -4.53 19.05
C GLY A 111 -7.22 -3.91 18.16
N ALA A 112 -7.59 -3.39 17.00
CA ALA A 112 -6.66 -2.71 16.08
C ALA A 112 -6.11 -1.41 16.70
N PHE A 113 -6.98 -0.59 17.29
CA PHE A 113 -6.58 0.61 18.05
C PHE A 113 -5.62 0.28 19.18
N HIS A 114 -5.95 -0.74 19.97
CA HIS A 114 -5.08 -1.16 21.08
C HIS A 114 -3.68 -1.58 20.60
N ARG A 115 -3.60 -2.35 19.50
CA ARG A 115 -2.31 -2.77 18.90
C ARG A 115 -1.47 -1.57 18.43
N LEU A 116 -2.10 -0.57 17.83
CA LEU A 116 -1.43 0.68 17.40
C LEU A 116 -0.94 1.46 18.64
N ASN A 117 -1.80 1.69 19.62
CA ASN A 117 -1.46 2.42 20.84
C ASN A 117 -0.31 1.77 21.63
N LEU A 118 -0.20 0.44 21.62
CA LEU A 118 0.92 -0.27 22.27
C LEU A 118 2.27 0.07 21.64
N ILE A 119 2.36 0.19 20.32
CA ILE A 119 3.62 0.53 19.66
C ILE A 119 3.93 2.02 19.82
N GLU A 120 2.93 2.90 19.72
CA GLU A 120 3.11 4.34 19.93
C GLU A 120 3.63 4.67 21.33
N LYS A 121 3.14 3.97 22.35
CA LYS A 121 3.67 4.09 23.73
C LYS A 121 5.12 3.64 23.88
N LYS A 122 5.58 2.67 23.06
CA LYS A 122 6.99 2.22 23.07
C LYS A 122 7.90 3.22 22.36
N LEU A 123 7.41 3.88 21.31
CA LEU A 123 8.18 4.85 20.54
C LEU A 123 8.41 6.16 21.30
N GLY A 124 7.56 6.48 22.30
CA GLY A 124 7.68 7.69 23.10
C GLY A 124 7.47 8.99 22.29
N SER A 125 7.90 10.12 22.85
CA SER A 125 7.76 11.45 22.21
C SER A 125 8.94 11.84 21.27
N GLY A 126 9.78 10.88 20.89
CA GLY A 126 10.89 11.10 19.98
C GLY A 126 10.44 11.24 18.52
N VAL A 127 11.40 11.51 17.63
CA VAL A 127 11.16 11.48 16.17
C VAL A 127 10.65 10.08 15.83
N LEU A 128 9.41 10.02 15.33
CA LEU A 128 8.81 8.79 14.83
C LEU A 128 9.66 8.28 13.66
N VAL A 129 10.56 7.36 13.93
CA VAL A 129 11.09 6.50 12.87
C VAL A 129 9.94 5.56 12.55
N LEU A 130 9.26 5.81 11.45
CA LEU A 130 8.17 4.98 10.94
C LEU A 130 8.76 3.64 10.53
N ASP A 131 8.83 2.72 11.50
CA ASP A 131 9.24 1.36 11.21
C ASP A 131 8.09 0.55 10.58
N ASP A 132 8.44 -0.59 10.03
CA ASP A 132 7.48 -1.50 9.38
C ASP A 132 6.34 -1.92 10.33
N GLU A 133 6.63 -2.07 11.63
CA GLU A 133 5.64 -2.50 12.60
C GLU A 133 4.61 -1.41 12.86
N TRP A 134 5.07 -0.17 13.01
CA TRP A 134 4.15 0.97 13.17
C TRP A 134 3.28 1.15 11.92
N SER A 135 3.88 1.19 10.72
CA SER A 135 3.16 1.35 9.45
C SER A 135 2.10 0.27 9.25
N SER A 136 2.45 -0.99 9.57
CA SER A 136 1.50 -2.11 9.48
C SER A 136 0.33 -1.97 10.45
N ARG A 137 0.59 -1.57 11.70
CA ARG A 137 -0.46 -1.38 12.71
C ARG A 137 -1.33 -0.16 12.42
N HIS A 138 -0.73 0.93 11.96
CA HIS A 138 -1.42 2.14 11.53
C HIS A 138 -2.37 1.86 10.37
N LYS A 139 -1.87 1.23 9.30
CA LYS A 139 -2.72 0.76 8.20
C LYS A 139 -3.81 -0.18 8.68
N GLY A 140 -3.45 -1.16 9.53
CA GLY A 140 -4.40 -2.11 10.10
C GLY A 140 -5.52 -1.46 10.90
N PHE A 141 -5.24 -0.39 11.64
CA PHE A 141 -6.26 0.37 12.36
C PHE A 141 -7.20 1.12 11.40
N HIS A 142 -6.65 1.84 10.40
CA HIS A 142 -7.48 2.49 9.38
C HIS A 142 -8.43 1.50 8.70
N PHE A 143 -7.90 0.34 8.28
CA PHE A 143 -8.72 -0.66 7.58
C PHE A 143 -9.75 -1.34 8.49
N ALA A 144 -9.49 -1.46 9.78
CA ALA A 144 -10.49 -1.95 10.73
C ALA A 144 -11.69 -1.01 10.83
N LEU A 145 -11.47 0.32 10.78
CA LEU A 145 -12.54 1.32 10.87
C LEU A 145 -13.62 1.16 9.80
N PHE A 146 -13.26 0.77 8.58
CA PHE A 146 -14.20 0.63 7.47
C PHE A 146 -14.34 -0.82 6.98
N ALA A 147 -13.93 -1.81 7.77
CA ALA A 147 -13.98 -3.22 7.37
C ALA A 147 -15.41 -3.74 7.14
N ALA A 148 -16.42 -3.16 7.81
CA ALA A 148 -17.83 -3.50 7.60
C ALA A 148 -18.48 -2.75 6.42
N CYS A 149 -17.73 -1.93 5.67
CA CYS A 149 -18.25 -1.31 4.45
C CYS A 149 -18.58 -2.38 3.39
N PRO A 150 -19.80 -2.39 2.83
CA PRO A 150 -20.23 -3.42 1.90
C PRO A 150 -19.73 -3.23 0.46
N SER A 151 -18.87 -2.24 0.21
CA SER A 151 -18.34 -1.93 -1.12
C SER A 151 -16.89 -2.40 -1.31
N PRO A 152 -16.64 -3.60 -1.87
CA PRO A 152 -15.28 -4.08 -2.13
C PRO A 152 -14.50 -3.17 -3.08
N LEU A 153 -15.19 -2.49 -4.01
CA LEU A 153 -14.56 -1.55 -4.93
C LEU A 153 -14.01 -0.33 -4.18
N MET A 154 -14.81 0.24 -3.25
CA MET A 154 -14.39 1.37 -2.42
C MET A 154 -13.19 1.00 -1.57
N LEU A 155 -13.22 -0.14 -0.89
CA LEU A 155 -12.10 -0.63 -0.07
C LEU A 155 -10.82 -0.81 -0.88
N LYS A 156 -10.92 -1.34 -2.11
CA LYS A 156 -9.78 -1.48 -3.01
C LYS A 156 -9.20 -0.13 -3.45
N MET A 157 -10.06 0.86 -3.72
CA MET A 157 -9.62 2.21 -4.07
C MET A 157 -8.92 2.89 -2.90
N ILE A 158 -9.46 2.75 -1.68
CA ILE A 158 -8.84 3.25 -0.45
C ILE A 158 -7.45 2.63 -0.26
N ASP A 159 -7.30 1.31 -0.43
CA ASP A 159 -6.01 0.62 -0.29
C ASP A 159 -4.95 1.18 -1.26
N SER A 160 -5.32 1.36 -2.52
CA SER A 160 -4.42 1.93 -3.53
C SER A 160 -4.00 3.37 -3.20
N LEU A 161 -4.95 4.20 -2.75
CA LEU A 161 -4.67 5.58 -2.36
C LEU A 161 -3.86 5.66 -1.05
N PHE A 162 -4.10 4.74 -0.12
CA PHE A 162 -3.34 4.64 1.13
C PHE A 162 -1.86 4.40 0.84
N ASP A 163 -1.54 3.38 0.03
CA ASP A 163 -0.16 3.06 -0.34
C ASP A 163 0.55 4.21 -1.08
N ARG A 164 -0.20 4.99 -1.88
CA ARG A 164 0.33 6.18 -2.55
C ARG A 164 0.61 7.33 -1.60
N ALA A 165 -0.14 7.44 -0.52
CA ALA A 165 0.02 8.49 0.49
C ALA A 165 1.13 8.19 1.51
N GLU A 166 1.43 6.91 1.74
CA GLU A 166 2.45 6.46 2.70
C GLU A 166 3.90 6.65 2.20
N ARG A 167 4.09 6.91 0.92
CA ARG A 167 5.43 7.12 0.30
C ARG A 167 6.08 8.42 0.76
#